data_c1cbe83b01159bff802e80ffdd2c52f6
#
_entry.id   c1cbe83b01159bff802e80ffdd2c52f6
#
_cell.length_a   1.000
_cell.length_b   1.000
_cell.length_c   1.000
_cell.angle_alpha   90.00
_cell.angle_beta   90.00
_cell.angle_gamma   90.00
#
_symmetry.space_group_name_H-M   'P 1'
#
loop_
_entity.id
_entity.type
_entity.pdbx_description
1 polymer ?
#
loop_
_entity_poly.entity_id
_entity_poly.type
_entity_poly.pdbx_seq_one_letter_code
_entity_poly.pdbx_strand_id
1 'polypeptide(L)'
;SWIVDDSAEIFRAADMRQVMAGFGHRTQQTDPMIHFYEDFLAAYDPKQRKNRGVWYTPQAVVSCIVKTVDEILQAEFNLPMGLADTSKITVERSIDQSKDKRFSDGKKKETVKIHKVQLLDPATGTGTFLAEAVSRIHDKFNGQAGMWQGYVGEHLLPRLNGFELLMTSYTMAHLKLDWILTETGYKADDNERLRVFLTNSLEEHHKDTGTLFAQFLAREANGANEIKRNTPVMVVLGNPPYSGESKNKGEWIMRLMEDYKKEPDTNQPLKERNPKWINDDYCKFIRLGQFFVDRNNEGILAYVNNHSFCLLYTSDA
;
A
#
# COMPACT_ATOMS: atom_id res chain seq x y z
N SER A 1 3.01 -3.41 -30.38
CA SER A 1 3.74 -4.51 -31.07
C SER A 1 2.77 -5.65 -31.28
N TRP A 2 2.81 -6.28 -32.45
CA TRP A 2 1.88 -7.34 -32.86
C TRP A 2 1.74 -8.46 -31.81
N ILE A 3 2.79 -8.83 -31.09
CA ILE A 3 2.76 -9.81 -29.99
C ILE A 3 1.83 -9.37 -28.85
N VAL A 4 1.82 -8.08 -28.51
CA VAL A 4 0.95 -7.55 -27.44
C VAL A 4 -0.50 -7.55 -27.90
N ASP A 5 -0.72 -7.22 -29.18
CA ASP A 5 -2.06 -7.15 -29.77
C ASP A 5 -2.65 -8.57 -29.91
N ASP A 6 -1.87 -9.55 -30.39
CA ASP A 6 -2.27 -10.96 -30.49
C ASP A 6 -2.53 -11.57 -29.10
N SER A 7 -1.68 -11.26 -28.10
CA SER A 7 -1.89 -11.71 -26.71
C SER A 7 -3.18 -11.11 -26.12
N ALA A 8 -3.45 -9.84 -26.37
CA ALA A 8 -4.68 -9.18 -25.92
C ALA A 8 -5.93 -9.79 -26.60
N GLU A 9 -5.85 -10.18 -27.87
CA GLU A 9 -6.96 -10.88 -28.56
C GLU A 9 -7.20 -12.27 -27.97
N ILE A 10 -6.16 -13.03 -27.66
CA ILE A 10 -6.29 -14.36 -27.03
C ILE A 10 -6.96 -14.21 -25.65
N PHE A 11 -6.56 -13.24 -24.83
CA PHE A 11 -7.19 -12.99 -23.53
C PHE A 11 -8.63 -12.50 -23.64
N ARG A 12 -8.97 -11.71 -24.66
CA ARG A 12 -10.36 -11.28 -24.91
C ARG A 12 -11.25 -12.42 -25.42
N ALA A 13 -10.67 -13.37 -26.17
CA ALA A 13 -11.40 -14.52 -26.70
C ALA A 13 -11.50 -15.67 -25.67
N ALA A 14 -10.63 -15.73 -24.67
CA ALA A 14 -10.66 -16.74 -23.64
C ALA A 14 -11.80 -16.50 -22.66
N ASP A 15 -12.59 -17.54 -22.35
CA ASP A 15 -13.50 -17.50 -21.21
C ASP A 15 -12.69 -17.59 -19.91
N MET A 16 -12.31 -16.43 -19.39
CA MET A 16 -11.51 -16.32 -18.18
C MET A 16 -12.16 -17.00 -16.97
N ARG A 17 -13.50 -17.12 -16.94
CA ARG A 17 -14.19 -17.85 -15.87
C ARG A 17 -13.88 -19.33 -15.92
N GLN A 18 -13.83 -19.93 -17.11
CA GLN A 18 -13.46 -21.36 -17.27
C GLN A 18 -11.97 -21.60 -17.03
N VAL A 19 -11.12 -20.68 -17.47
CA VAL A 19 -9.67 -20.75 -17.19
C VAL A 19 -9.41 -20.66 -15.68
N MET A 20 -10.10 -19.75 -14.99
CA MET A 20 -9.95 -19.54 -13.55
C MET A 20 -10.61 -20.64 -12.70
N ALA A 21 -11.70 -21.26 -13.16
CA ALA A 21 -12.39 -22.34 -12.43
C ALA A 21 -11.52 -23.60 -12.24
N GLY A 22 -10.51 -23.82 -13.11
CA GLY A 22 -9.57 -24.93 -13.00
C GLY A 22 -8.26 -24.61 -12.25
N PHE A 23 -7.99 -23.33 -12.00
CA PHE A 23 -6.78 -22.87 -11.36
C PHE A 23 -6.83 -23.09 -9.83
N GLY A 24 -5.76 -23.58 -9.25
CA GLY A 24 -5.64 -23.73 -7.80
C GLY A 24 -6.14 -25.04 -7.21
N HIS A 25 -7.00 -25.81 -7.89
CA HIS A 25 -7.48 -27.11 -7.39
C HIS A 25 -6.38 -28.16 -7.20
N ARG A 26 -5.28 -28.06 -7.93
CA ARG A 26 -4.13 -28.98 -7.82
C ARG A 26 -3.10 -28.60 -6.75
N THR A 27 -3.04 -27.35 -6.35
CA THR A 27 -1.94 -26.80 -5.54
C THR A 27 -2.36 -26.36 -4.14
N GLN A 28 -3.65 -26.49 -3.76
CA GLN A 28 -4.22 -25.97 -2.51
C GLN A 28 -3.96 -24.46 -2.26
N GLN A 29 -3.56 -23.74 -3.29
CA GLN A 29 -3.36 -22.31 -3.22
C GLN A 29 -4.61 -21.60 -3.74
N THR A 30 -5.17 -20.73 -2.92
CA THR A 30 -6.47 -20.11 -3.12
C THR A 30 -6.44 -18.90 -4.07
N ASP A 31 -5.24 -18.46 -4.52
CA ASP A 31 -5.08 -17.28 -5.36
C ASP A 31 -4.43 -17.62 -6.72
N PRO A 32 -5.24 -17.80 -7.79
CA PRO A 32 -4.73 -18.13 -9.11
C PRO A 32 -3.88 -17.02 -9.75
N MET A 33 -4.10 -15.76 -9.36
CA MET A 33 -3.37 -14.62 -9.92
C MET A 33 -1.91 -14.59 -9.43
N ILE A 34 -1.68 -15.01 -8.20
CA ILE A 34 -0.33 -15.09 -7.62
C ILE A 34 0.49 -16.16 -8.36
N HIS A 35 -0.09 -17.32 -8.64
CA HIS A 35 0.60 -18.38 -9.39
C HIS A 35 1.02 -17.93 -10.77
N PHE A 36 0.08 -17.36 -11.51
CA PHE A 36 0.40 -16.84 -12.84
C PHE A 36 1.54 -15.82 -12.78
N TYR A 37 1.52 -14.92 -11.79
CA TYR A 37 2.54 -13.91 -11.62
C TYR A 37 3.90 -14.49 -11.17
N GLU A 38 3.90 -15.44 -10.25
CA GLU A 38 5.14 -16.10 -9.80
C GLU A 38 5.79 -16.93 -10.91
N ASP A 39 5.00 -17.69 -11.65
CA ASP A 39 5.48 -18.49 -12.79
C ASP A 39 5.96 -17.57 -13.91
N PHE A 40 5.25 -16.50 -14.20
CA PHE A 40 5.66 -15.49 -15.17
C PHE A 40 6.99 -14.83 -14.77
N LEU A 41 7.13 -14.37 -13.52
CA LEU A 41 8.39 -13.78 -13.06
C LEU A 41 9.53 -14.78 -12.98
N ALA A 42 9.25 -16.03 -12.60
CA ALA A 42 10.26 -17.09 -12.58
C ALA A 42 10.80 -17.39 -13.98
N ALA A 43 9.94 -17.31 -14.99
CA ALA A 43 10.31 -17.55 -16.39
C ALA A 43 10.95 -16.33 -17.05
N TYR A 44 10.45 -15.12 -16.77
CA TYR A 44 10.83 -13.89 -17.47
C TYR A 44 12.05 -13.18 -16.86
N ASP A 45 12.14 -13.08 -15.54
CA ASP A 45 13.28 -12.44 -14.86
C ASP A 45 13.54 -12.98 -13.44
N PRO A 46 14.18 -14.16 -13.33
CA PRO A 46 14.49 -14.77 -12.04
C PRO A 46 15.45 -13.94 -11.17
N LYS A 47 16.23 -13.02 -11.78
CA LYS A 47 17.15 -12.13 -11.05
C LYS A 47 16.40 -10.97 -10.38
N GLN A 48 15.41 -10.40 -11.04
CA GLN A 48 14.58 -9.34 -10.44
C GLN A 48 13.75 -9.87 -9.25
N ARG A 49 13.22 -11.09 -9.36
CA ARG A 49 12.52 -11.76 -8.25
C ARG A 49 13.38 -11.79 -6.98
N LYS A 50 14.64 -12.20 -7.12
CA LYS A 50 15.58 -12.31 -5.98
C LYS A 50 16.08 -10.95 -5.47
N ASN A 51 16.38 -10.03 -6.38
CA ASN A 51 17.02 -8.75 -6.03
C ASN A 51 16.04 -7.70 -5.47
N ARG A 52 14.74 -7.85 -5.68
CA ARG A 52 13.72 -6.88 -5.26
C ARG A 52 12.79 -7.39 -4.16
N GLY A 53 13.11 -8.57 -3.59
CA GLY A 53 12.37 -9.10 -2.42
C GLY A 53 10.88 -9.36 -2.71
N VAL A 54 10.52 -9.70 -3.96
CA VAL A 54 9.14 -10.06 -4.31
C VAL A 54 8.86 -11.46 -3.76
N TRP A 55 8.47 -11.52 -2.48
CA TRP A 55 8.12 -12.75 -1.79
C TRP A 55 6.61 -12.76 -1.52
N TYR A 56 6.01 -13.88 -1.85
CA TYR A 56 4.63 -14.15 -1.49
C TYR A 56 4.45 -14.20 0.02
N THR A 57 3.42 -13.52 0.51
CA THR A 57 3.02 -13.62 1.92
C THR A 57 1.95 -14.69 2.06
N PRO A 58 2.15 -15.75 2.87
CA PRO A 58 1.15 -16.78 3.06
C PRO A 58 -0.20 -16.19 3.51
N GLN A 59 -1.29 -16.63 2.90
CA GLN A 59 -2.64 -16.10 3.15
C GLN A 59 -3.01 -16.11 4.64
N ALA A 60 -2.62 -17.17 5.37
CA ALA A 60 -2.87 -17.26 6.81
C ALA A 60 -2.22 -16.13 7.62
N VAL A 61 -1.02 -15.65 7.19
CA VAL A 61 -0.33 -14.53 7.82
C VAL A 61 -1.04 -13.22 7.50
N VAL A 62 -1.45 -13.02 6.23
CA VAL A 62 -2.19 -11.84 5.80
C VAL A 62 -3.52 -11.73 6.56
N SER A 63 -4.29 -12.82 6.60
CA SER A 63 -5.57 -12.87 7.30
C SER A 63 -5.41 -12.62 8.81
N CYS A 64 -4.37 -13.18 9.43
CA CYS A 64 -4.07 -12.94 10.83
C CYS A 64 -3.80 -11.45 11.10
N ILE A 65 -2.95 -10.80 10.28
CA ILE A 65 -2.62 -9.39 10.44
C ILE A 65 -3.85 -8.50 10.24
N VAL A 66 -4.59 -8.69 9.14
CA VAL A 66 -5.76 -7.87 8.83
C VAL A 66 -6.86 -8.03 9.89
N LYS A 67 -7.08 -9.28 10.36
CA LYS A 67 -8.01 -9.55 11.45
C LYS A 67 -7.58 -8.85 12.74
N THR A 68 -6.32 -8.96 13.12
CA THR A 68 -5.78 -8.32 14.33
C THR A 68 -5.92 -6.80 14.27
N VAL A 69 -5.60 -6.19 13.13
CA VAL A 69 -5.81 -4.74 12.91
C VAL A 69 -7.28 -4.36 13.09
N ASP A 70 -8.20 -5.14 12.51
CA ASP A 70 -9.64 -4.90 12.64
C ASP A 70 -10.10 -4.97 14.10
N GLU A 71 -9.63 -5.95 14.87
CA GLU A 71 -9.93 -6.13 16.30
C GLU A 71 -9.34 -5.01 17.17
N ILE A 72 -8.10 -4.59 16.90
CA ILE A 72 -7.46 -3.45 17.62
C ILE A 72 -8.23 -2.16 17.37
N LEU A 73 -8.66 -1.88 16.13
CA LEU A 73 -9.48 -0.70 15.84
C LEU A 73 -10.77 -0.68 16.65
N GLN A 74 -11.39 -1.84 16.88
CA GLN A 74 -12.59 -1.95 17.70
C GLN A 74 -12.29 -1.78 19.19
N ALA A 75 -11.27 -2.45 19.70
CA ALA A 75 -10.98 -2.51 21.13
C ALA A 75 -10.31 -1.24 21.67
N GLU A 76 -9.29 -0.74 20.95
CA GLU A 76 -8.42 0.34 21.46
C GLU A 76 -8.79 1.72 20.91
N PHE A 77 -9.42 1.80 19.73
CA PHE A 77 -9.73 3.07 19.07
C PHE A 77 -11.22 3.43 19.12
N ASN A 78 -12.05 2.64 19.81
CA ASN A 78 -13.49 2.85 19.91
C ASN A 78 -14.21 2.96 18.55
N LEU A 79 -13.78 2.14 17.59
CA LEU A 79 -14.36 2.09 16.25
C LEU A 79 -15.14 0.77 16.08
N PRO A 80 -16.43 0.70 16.44
CA PRO A 80 -17.18 -0.57 16.50
C PRO A 80 -17.19 -1.36 15.21
N MET A 81 -17.09 -0.68 14.07
CA MET A 81 -17.01 -1.32 12.76
C MET A 81 -15.56 -1.61 12.32
N GLY A 82 -14.55 -1.28 13.15
CA GLY A 82 -13.14 -1.55 12.84
C GLY A 82 -12.72 -1.01 11.48
N LEU A 83 -12.18 -1.89 10.62
CA LEU A 83 -11.81 -1.52 9.24
C LEU A 83 -13.00 -1.03 8.41
N ALA A 84 -14.24 -1.37 8.75
CA ALA A 84 -15.43 -0.91 8.03
C ALA A 84 -15.99 0.42 8.56
N ASP A 85 -15.37 1.03 9.56
CA ASP A 85 -15.85 2.28 10.16
C ASP A 85 -15.89 3.41 9.13
N THR A 86 -16.97 4.19 9.16
CA THR A 86 -17.24 5.29 8.22
C THR A 86 -17.08 6.68 8.83
N SER A 87 -16.66 6.76 10.08
CA SER A 87 -16.46 8.05 10.77
C SER A 87 -15.46 8.92 10.02
N LYS A 88 -15.73 10.24 10.02
CA LYS A 88 -14.91 11.22 9.31
C LYS A 88 -14.35 12.24 10.30
N ILE A 89 -13.12 12.63 10.09
CA ILE A 89 -12.45 13.72 10.81
C ILE A 89 -12.27 14.93 9.90
N THR A 90 -12.12 16.09 10.50
CA THR A 90 -11.87 17.33 9.79
C THR A 90 -10.38 17.64 9.85
N VAL A 91 -9.75 17.81 8.68
CA VAL A 91 -8.32 18.11 8.56
C VAL A 91 -8.10 19.38 7.74
N GLU A 92 -7.09 20.14 8.11
CA GLU A 92 -6.59 21.23 7.26
C GLU A 92 -5.64 20.68 6.22
N ARG A 93 -5.91 20.99 4.95
CA ARG A 93 -5.11 20.59 3.80
C ARG A 93 -4.50 21.83 3.15
N SER A 94 -3.20 21.74 2.84
CA SER A 94 -2.52 22.79 2.08
C SER A 94 -2.53 22.44 0.60
N ILE A 95 -3.21 23.26 -0.19
CA ILE A 95 -3.21 23.14 -1.66
C ILE A 95 -2.15 24.07 -2.21
N ASP A 96 -1.22 23.53 -3.00
CA ASP A 96 -0.23 24.34 -3.70
C ASP A 96 -0.91 25.15 -4.82
N GLN A 97 -0.91 26.44 -4.69
CA GLN A 97 -1.40 27.42 -5.67
C GLN A 97 -0.30 28.41 -6.06
N SER A 98 0.91 27.92 -6.26
CA SER A 98 2.09 28.72 -6.60
C SER A 98 1.91 29.67 -7.79
N LYS A 99 0.89 29.44 -8.63
CA LYS A 99 0.51 30.31 -9.76
C LYS A 99 -0.46 31.43 -9.40
N ASP A 100 -1.04 31.40 -8.18
CA ASP A 100 -2.02 32.40 -7.75
C ASP A 100 -1.38 33.44 -6.83
N LYS A 101 -1.15 34.62 -7.39
CA LYS A 101 -0.50 35.76 -6.70
C LYS A 101 -1.27 36.28 -5.47
N ARG A 102 -2.49 35.78 -5.20
CA ARG A 102 -3.27 36.16 -4.01
C ARG A 102 -2.76 35.50 -2.73
N PHE A 103 -1.94 34.45 -2.85
CA PHE A 103 -1.36 33.74 -1.71
C PHE A 103 0.14 34.04 -1.65
N SER A 104 0.57 34.73 -0.58
CA SER A 104 1.97 35.15 -0.40
C SER A 104 2.96 34.01 -0.27
N ASP A 105 2.49 32.84 0.19
CA ASP A 105 3.26 31.61 0.35
C ASP A 105 2.93 30.54 -0.72
N GLY A 106 2.09 30.90 -1.71
CA GLY A 106 1.64 29.98 -2.77
C GLY A 106 0.79 28.83 -2.28
N LYS A 107 0.30 28.85 -1.02
CA LYS A 107 -0.49 27.78 -0.42
C LYS A 107 -1.85 28.29 0.05
N LYS A 108 -2.90 27.60 -0.34
CA LYS A 108 -4.25 27.78 0.20
C LYS A 108 -4.53 26.70 1.23
N LYS A 109 -4.98 27.06 2.43
CA LYS A 109 -5.51 26.12 3.38
C LYS A 109 -6.97 25.87 3.09
N GLU A 110 -7.35 24.62 3.05
CA GLU A 110 -8.72 24.16 2.90
C GLU A 110 -9.05 23.14 3.97
N THR A 111 -10.23 23.23 4.52
CA THR A 111 -10.72 22.30 5.51
C THR A 111 -11.55 21.22 4.82
N VAL A 112 -11.14 19.97 4.91
CA VAL A 112 -11.81 18.83 4.29
C VAL A 112 -12.19 17.78 5.32
N LYS A 113 -13.32 17.10 5.06
CA LYS A 113 -13.74 15.93 5.85
C LYS A 113 -13.24 14.67 5.16
N ILE A 114 -12.47 13.88 5.86
CA ILE A 114 -11.94 12.60 5.38
C ILE A 114 -12.23 11.47 6.36
N HIS A 115 -12.24 10.23 5.90
CA HIS A 115 -12.43 9.08 6.77
C HIS A 115 -11.32 8.99 7.82
N LYS A 116 -11.68 8.70 9.08
CA LYS A 116 -10.74 8.53 10.18
C LYS A 116 -9.83 7.33 9.91
N VAL A 117 -10.40 6.19 9.51
CA VAL A 117 -9.63 4.99 9.15
C VAL A 117 -9.13 5.09 7.71
N GLN A 118 -7.94 5.65 7.51
CA GLN A 118 -7.21 5.61 6.25
C GLN A 118 -6.20 4.47 6.30
N LEU A 119 -6.31 3.53 5.35
CA LEU A 119 -5.44 2.36 5.25
C LEU A 119 -4.41 2.58 4.16
N LEU A 120 -3.15 2.23 4.42
CA LEU A 120 -2.05 2.28 3.46
C LEU A 120 -1.25 0.98 3.48
N ASP A 121 -1.10 0.37 2.32
CA ASP A 121 -0.06 -0.62 2.05
C ASP A 121 1.06 0.04 1.23
N PRO A 122 2.22 0.36 1.82
CA PRO A 122 3.29 1.08 1.13
C PRO A 122 4.17 0.17 0.25
N ALA A 123 3.91 -1.13 0.23
CA ALA A 123 4.59 -2.12 -0.60
C ALA A 123 3.57 -3.14 -1.11
N THR A 124 2.58 -2.64 -1.85
CA THR A 124 1.34 -3.34 -2.20
C THR A 124 1.57 -4.70 -2.87
N GLY A 125 2.65 -4.85 -3.63
CA GLY A 125 2.89 -6.07 -4.39
C GLY A 125 1.73 -6.36 -5.33
N THR A 126 1.20 -7.57 -5.27
CA THR A 126 0.01 -7.98 -6.02
C THR A 126 -1.32 -7.63 -5.34
N GLY A 127 -1.30 -6.80 -4.30
CA GLY A 127 -2.50 -6.31 -3.62
C GLY A 127 -3.09 -7.24 -2.56
N THR A 128 -2.35 -8.23 -2.08
CA THR A 128 -2.89 -9.28 -1.19
C THR A 128 -3.44 -8.73 0.12
N PHE A 129 -2.75 -7.81 0.78
CA PHE A 129 -3.24 -7.20 2.02
C PHE A 129 -4.49 -6.33 1.80
N LEU A 130 -4.50 -5.55 0.72
CA LEU A 130 -5.66 -4.71 0.39
C LEU A 130 -6.88 -5.57 0.02
N ALA A 131 -6.68 -6.65 -0.73
CA ALA A 131 -7.73 -7.60 -1.09
C ALA A 131 -8.32 -8.29 0.15
N GLU A 132 -7.48 -8.72 1.10
CA GLU A 132 -7.94 -9.28 2.37
C GLU A 132 -8.71 -8.26 3.20
N ALA A 133 -8.27 -7.00 3.21
CA ALA A 133 -9.01 -5.93 3.88
C ALA A 133 -10.41 -5.73 3.26
N VAL A 134 -10.52 -5.76 1.92
CA VAL A 134 -11.81 -5.71 1.21
C VAL A 134 -12.69 -6.89 1.63
N SER A 135 -12.15 -8.12 1.62
CA SER A 135 -12.91 -9.32 2.03
C SER A 135 -13.40 -9.20 3.47
N ARG A 136 -12.52 -8.82 4.39
CA ARG A 136 -12.84 -8.66 5.81
C ARG A 136 -13.92 -7.60 6.06
N ILE A 137 -13.86 -6.50 5.30
CA ILE A 137 -14.89 -5.46 5.36
C ILE A 137 -16.21 -5.99 4.79
N HIS A 138 -16.17 -6.66 3.63
CA HIS A 138 -17.37 -7.23 2.99
C HIS A 138 -18.08 -8.22 3.89
N ASP A 139 -17.37 -9.05 4.64
CA ASP A 139 -17.96 -10.02 5.58
C ASP A 139 -18.88 -9.35 6.61
N LYS A 140 -18.63 -8.10 6.96
CA LYS A 140 -19.48 -7.32 7.88
C LYS A 140 -20.81 -6.88 7.26
N PHE A 141 -20.92 -6.97 5.93
CA PHE A 141 -22.14 -6.66 5.16
C PHE A 141 -22.95 -7.90 4.81
N ASN A 142 -22.62 -9.07 5.37
CA ASN A 142 -23.41 -10.29 5.17
C ASN A 142 -24.87 -10.04 5.57
N GLY A 143 -25.78 -10.33 4.64
CA GLY A 143 -27.22 -10.03 4.79
C GLY A 143 -27.64 -8.59 4.46
N GLN A 144 -26.70 -7.72 4.07
CA GLN A 144 -26.94 -6.32 3.74
C GLN A 144 -26.41 -5.94 2.35
N ALA A 145 -26.51 -6.83 1.38
CA ALA A 145 -25.95 -6.67 0.02
C ALA A 145 -26.39 -5.36 -0.68
N GLY A 146 -27.60 -4.86 -0.38
CA GLY A 146 -28.12 -3.60 -0.93
C GLY A 146 -27.34 -2.35 -0.49
N MET A 147 -26.63 -2.41 0.64
CA MET A 147 -25.81 -1.29 1.15
C MET A 147 -24.39 -1.32 0.60
N TRP A 148 -23.91 -2.48 0.16
CA TRP A 148 -22.52 -2.69 -0.25
C TRP A 148 -22.10 -1.80 -1.42
N GLN A 149 -22.95 -1.67 -2.45
CA GLN A 149 -22.66 -0.84 -3.61
C GLN A 149 -22.35 0.62 -3.22
N GLY A 150 -23.22 1.24 -2.42
CA GLY A 150 -22.99 2.61 -1.93
C GLY A 150 -21.81 2.73 -0.99
N TYR A 151 -21.61 1.72 -0.13
CA TYR A 151 -20.49 1.71 0.83
C TYR A 151 -19.15 1.67 0.12
N VAL A 152 -18.98 0.85 -0.92
CA VAL A 152 -17.71 0.75 -1.65
C VAL A 152 -17.35 2.08 -2.27
N GLY A 153 -18.23 2.71 -3.04
CA GLY A 153 -17.95 3.98 -3.70
C GLY A 153 -17.70 5.13 -2.71
N GLU A 154 -18.57 5.27 -1.70
CA GLU A 154 -18.51 6.41 -0.76
C GLU A 154 -17.47 6.23 0.35
N HIS A 155 -17.25 5.00 0.82
CA HIS A 155 -16.48 4.78 2.05
C HIS A 155 -15.26 3.90 1.88
N LEU A 156 -15.24 2.90 0.99
CA LEU A 156 -14.12 1.98 0.86
C LEU A 156 -13.02 2.54 -0.06
N LEU A 157 -13.37 2.85 -1.31
CA LEU A 157 -12.40 3.31 -2.31
C LEU A 157 -11.62 4.56 -1.90
N PRO A 158 -12.23 5.58 -1.25
CA PRO A 158 -11.50 6.79 -0.87
C PRO A 158 -10.42 6.60 0.19
N ARG A 159 -10.39 5.48 0.90
CA ARG A 159 -9.52 5.24 2.06
C ARG A 159 -8.63 4.00 1.96
N LEU A 160 -8.78 3.22 0.88
CA LEU A 160 -7.96 2.04 0.60
C LEU A 160 -6.79 2.44 -0.29
N ASN A 161 -5.62 2.69 0.28
CA ASN A 161 -4.48 3.25 -0.44
C ASN A 161 -3.34 2.23 -0.55
N GLY A 162 -2.65 2.24 -1.68
CA GLY A 162 -1.48 1.40 -1.92
C GLY A 162 -0.40 2.12 -2.71
N PHE A 163 0.87 1.78 -2.44
CA PHE A 163 2.02 2.20 -3.22
C PHE A 163 2.76 0.99 -3.76
N GLU A 164 3.10 1.02 -5.03
CA GLU A 164 3.87 -0.04 -5.67
C GLU A 164 4.90 0.56 -6.63
N LEU A 165 6.11 0.00 -6.60
CA LEU A 165 7.23 0.46 -7.43
C LEU A 165 7.26 -0.21 -8.80
N LEU A 166 6.84 -1.47 -8.88
CA LEU A 166 6.93 -2.28 -10.07
C LEU A 166 5.64 -2.22 -10.88
N MET A 167 5.73 -1.84 -12.14
CA MET A 167 4.58 -1.76 -13.05
C MET A 167 3.79 -3.07 -13.10
N THR A 168 4.48 -4.22 -13.13
CA THR A 168 3.83 -5.53 -13.22
C THR A 168 3.02 -5.83 -11.96
N SER A 169 3.60 -5.65 -10.78
CA SER A 169 2.90 -5.82 -9.49
C SER A 169 1.74 -4.84 -9.35
N TYR A 170 1.95 -3.57 -9.73
CA TYR A 170 0.92 -2.54 -9.78
C TYR A 170 -0.28 -2.97 -10.63
N THR A 171 -0.03 -3.47 -11.85
CA THR A 171 -1.10 -3.95 -12.74
C THR A 171 -1.84 -5.14 -12.12
N MET A 172 -1.11 -6.08 -11.52
CA MET A 172 -1.70 -7.24 -10.85
C MET A 172 -2.54 -6.83 -9.63
N ALA A 173 -2.10 -5.84 -8.86
CA ALA A 173 -2.87 -5.32 -7.74
C ALA A 173 -4.20 -4.71 -8.19
N HIS A 174 -4.19 -3.93 -9.28
CA HIS A 174 -5.42 -3.38 -9.85
C HIS A 174 -6.36 -4.47 -10.32
N LEU A 175 -5.87 -5.47 -11.08
CA LEU A 175 -6.68 -6.58 -11.55
C LEU A 175 -7.28 -7.40 -10.40
N LYS A 176 -6.48 -7.68 -9.36
CA LYS A 176 -6.94 -8.44 -8.19
C LYS A 176 -8.00 -7.69 -7.38
N LEU A 177 -7.79 -6.41 -7.15
CA LEU A 177 -8.76 -5.59 -6.41
C LEU A 177 -10.06 -5.40 -7.20
N ASP A 178 -9.97 -5.18 -8.50
CA ASP A 178 -11.14 -5.11 -9.38
C ASP A 178 -11.92 -6.42 -9.39
N TRP A 179 -11.20 -7.54 -9.51
CA TRP A 179 -11.81 -8.87 -9.47
C TRP A 179 -12.52 -9.12 -8.14
N ILE A 180 -11.89 -8.90 -6.99
CA ILE A 180 -12.52 -9.16 -5.69
C ILE A 180 -13.73 -8.25 -5.45
N LEU A 181 -13.68 -6.99 -5.87
CA LEU A 181 -14.82 -6.09 -5.79
C LEU A 181 -15.98 -6.61 -6.66
N THR A 182 -15.69 -7.09 -7.87
CA THR A 182 -16.68 -7.69 -8.75
C THR A 182 -17.30 -8.96 -8.16
N GLU A 183 -16.50 -9.84 -7.55
CA GLU A 183 -16.96 -11.06 -6.87
C GLU A 183 -17.88 -10.73 -5.67
N THR A 184 -17.64 -9.62 -4.99
CA THR A 184 -18.53 -9.14 -3.91
C THR A 184 -19.82 -8.50 -4.42
N GLY A 185 -20.03 -8.46 -5.74
CA GLY A 185 -21.21 -7.88 -6.38
C GLY A 185 -21.14 -6.37 -6.61
N TYR A 186 -19.99 -5.74 -6.34
CA TYR A 186 -19.81 -4.33 -6.66
C TYR A 186 -19.68 -4.10 -8.17
N LYS A 187 -20.32 -3.03 -8.66
CA LYS A 187 -20.22 -2.57 -10.04
C LYS A 187 -19.57 -1.20 -10.04
N ALA A 188 -18.35 -1.14 -10.54
CA ALA A 188 -17.60 0.12 -10.63
C ALA A 188 -18.27 1.11 -11.58
N ASP A 189 -18.21 2.40 -11.23
CA ASP A 189 -18.54 3.49 -12.15
C ASP A 189 -17.29 3.83 -12.99
N ASP A 190 -17.49 4.26 -14.24
CA ASP A 190 -16.40 4.62 -15.17
C ASP A 190 -15.46 5.72 -14.63
N ASN A 191 -15.92 6.51 -13.66
CA ASN A 191 -15.15 7.60 -13.03
C ASN A 191 -14.43 7.20 -11.74
N GLU A 192 -14.62 5.98 -11.26
CA GLU A 192 -14.02 5.52 -10.02
C GLU A 192 -12.63 4.91 -10.26
N ARG A 193 -11.74 5.16 -9.33
CA ARG A 193 -10.38 4.67 -9.41
C ARG A 193 -9.94 4.03 -8.09
N LEU A 194 -9.31 2.85 -8.19
CA LEU A 194 -8.55 2.26 -7.10
C LEU A 194 -7.34 3.16 -6.76
N ARG A 195 -7.14 3.41 -5.47
CA ARG A 195 -6.06 4.30 -4.98
C ARG A 195 -4.75 3.54 -4.76
N VAL A 196 -4.41 2.65 -5.68
CA VAL A 196 -3.06 2.08 -5.79
C VAL A 196 -2.28 2.91 -6.78
N PHE A 197 -1.09 3.38 -6.38
CA PHE A 197 -0.26 4.31 -7.14
C PHE A 197 1.09 3.71 -7.48
N LEU A 198 1.52 3.90 -8.73
CA LEU A 198 2.84 3.51 -9.17
C LEU A 198 3.86 4.55 -8.71
N THR A 199 4.56 4.25 -7.62
CA THR A 199 5.49 5.20 -6.98
C THR A 199 6.52 4.48 -6.11
N ASN A 200 7.66 5.11 -5.87
CA ASN A 200 8.56 4.70 -4.81
C ASN A 200 8.05 5.25 -3.46
N SER A 201 7.72 4.39 -2.53
CA SER A 201 7.21 4.76 -1.20
C SER A 201 8.23 5.56 -0.38
N LEU A 202 9.52 5.29 -0.58
CA LEU A 202 10.63 5.89 0.14
C LEU A 202 11.14 7.21 -0.48
N GLU A 203 10.44 7.73 -1.51
CA GLU A 203 10.73 9.03 -2.12
C GLU A 203 9.59 10.02 -1.86
N GLU A 204 9.93 11.29 -1.67
CA GLU A 204 8.93 12.31 -1.38
C GLU A 204 8.09 12.66 -2.62
N HIS A 205 8.72 12.83 -3.79
CA HIS A 205 8.02 13.12 -5.05
C HIS A 205 8.91 12.89 -6.28
N HIS A 206 8.30 12.68 -7.44
CA HIS A 206 8.98 12.66 -8.74
C HIS A 206 8.86 13.99 -9.45
N LYS A 207 9.94 14.41 -10.14
CA LYS A 207 9.93 15.59 -11.02
C LYS A 207 9.25 15.25 -12.34
N ASP A 208 8.45 16.19 -12.85
CA ASP A 208 7.74 16.05 -14.13
C ASP A 208 8.74 16.10 -15.31
N THR A 209 8.64 15.12 -16.22
CA THR A 209 9.56 14.97 -17.37
C THR A 209 8.93 15.23 -18.75
N GLY A 210 7.68 15.71 -18.81
CA GLY A 210 7.09 16.31 -20.02
C GLY A 210 6.66 15.41 -21.18
N THR A 211 6.72 14.06 -21.06
CA THR A 211 6.22 13.13 -22.10
C THR A 211 4.81 12.60 -21.75
N LEU A 212 4.07 11.95 -22.70
CA LEU A 212 2.77 11.33 -22.42
C LEU A 212 2.86 10.25 -21.33
N PHE A 213 3.90 9.46 -21.34
CA PHE A 213 4.19 8.51 -20.28
C PHE A 213 4.52 9.24 -18.96
N ALA A 214 5.18 10.38 -19.03
CA ALA A 214 5.42 11.26 -17.89
C ALA A 214 4.13 11.85 -17.33
N GLN A 215 3.12 12.13 -18.14
CA GLN A 215 1.81 12.58 -17.65
C GLN A 215 1.10 11.49 -16.83
N PHE A 216 1.19 10.23 -17.27
CA PHE A 216 0.70 9.11 -16.48
C PHE A 216 1.45 9.01 -15.15
N LEU A 217 2.78 8.96 -15.19
CA LEU A 217 3.61 8.91 -13.97
C LEU A 217 3.41 10.13 -13.06
N ALA A 218 3.18 11.31 -13.62
CA ALA A 218 2.86 12.50 -12.86
C ALA A 218 1.52 12.41 -12.13
N ARG A 219 0.50 11.80 -12.74
CA ARG A 219 -0.78 11.53 -12.08
C ARG A 219 -0.63 10.54 -10.92
N GLU A 220 0.13 9.45 -11.15
CA GLU A 220 0.46 8.47 -10.12
C GLU A 220 1.20 9.14 -8.95
N ALA A 221 2.25 9.90 -9.26
CA ALA A 221 3.04 10.61 -8.27
C ALA A 221 2.22 11.65 -7.50
N ASN A 222 1.33 12.39 -8.17
CA ASN A 222 0.49 13.40 -7.52
C ASN A 222 -0.50 12.75 -6.55
N GLY A 223 -1.13 11.62 -6.93
CA GLY A 223 -2.01 10.88 -6.04
C GLY A 223 -1.28 10.32 -4.82
N ALA A 224 -0.09 9.75 -5.02
CA ALA A 224 0.76 9.27 -3.93
C ALA A 224 1.24 10.42 -3.02
N ASN A 225 1.64 11.55 -3.59
CA ASN A 225 2.08 12.73 -2.85
C ASN A 225 0.99 13.31 -1.97
N GLU A 226 -0.25 13.28 -2.45
CA GLU A 226 -1.41 13.68 -1.63
C GLU A 226 -1.49 12.85 -0.36
N ILE A 227 -1.33 11.54 -0.47
CA ILE A 227 -1.34 10.64 0.70
C ILE A 227 -0.12 10.91 1.58
N LYS A 228 1.07 10.98 0.99
CA LYS A 228 2.31 11.22 1.73
C LYS A 228 2.30 12.53 2.51
N ARG A 229 1.66 13.58 2.00
CA ARG A 229 1.68 14.92 2.61
C ARG A 229 0.45 15.26 3.43
N ASN A 230 -0.73 14.87 2.98
CA ASN A 230 -1.97 15.45 3.47
C ASN A 230 -2.93 14.45 4.12
N THR A 231 -2.78 13.13 3.86
CA THR A 231 -3.72 12.14 4.39
C THR A 231 -3.25 11.66 5.76
N PRO A 232 -4.08 11.74 6.81
CA PRO A 232 -3.78 11.17 8.12
C PRO A 232 -3.99 9.66 8.06
N VAL A 233 -2.94 8.94 7.67
CA VAL A 233 -2.97 7.49 7.58
C VAL A 233 -2.99 6.90 8.99
N MET A 234 -4.06 6.18 9.32
CA MET A 234 -4.25 5.57 10.62
C MET A 234 -3.76 4.11 10.67
N VAL A 235 -3.86 3.40 9.55
CA VAL A 235 -3.45 1.99 9.46
C VAL A 235 -2.41 1.84 8.36
N VAL A 236 -1.22 1.41 8.74
CA VAL A 236 -0.15 1.03 7.80
C VAL A 236 0.10 -0.45 7.95
N LEU A 237 -0.09 -1.22 6.88
CA LEU A 237 0.09 -2.67 6.88
C LEU A 237 0.76 -3.14 5.59
N GLY A 238 1.36 -4.33 5.59
CA GLY A 238 1.99 -4.89 4.40
C GLY A 238 3.15 -5.83 4.68
N ASN A 239 3.83 -6.24 3.62
CA ASN A 239 5.08 -7.00 3.66
C ASN A 239 6.16 -6.25 2.85
N PRO A 240 6.81 -5.22 3.44
CA PRO A 240 7.81 -4.44 2.75
C PRO A 240 9.04 -5.28 2.36
N PRO A 241 9.75 -4.91 1.28
CA PRO A 241 10.92 -5.65 0.81
C PRO A 241 12.08 -5.59 1.80
N TYR A 242 12.87 -6.67 1.84
CA TYR A 242 14.13 -6.77 2.56
C TYR A 242 15.29 -6.72 1.57
N SER A 243 16.25 -5.85 1.80
CA SER A 243 17.39 -5.71 0.90
C SER A 243 18.59 -5.29 1.73
N GLY A 244 19.48 -6.21 2.03
CA GLY A 244 20.68 -5.95 2.84
C GLY A 244 21.54 -4.76 2.36
N GLU A 245 21.43 -4.38 1.08
CA GLU A 245 21.99 -3.14 0.51
C GLU A 245 20.90 -2.33 -0.16
N SER A 246 20.35 -1.37 0.56
CA SER A 246 19.33 -0.47 0.06
C SER A 246 19.86 0.48 -1.02
N LYS A 247 19.13 0.57 -2.13
CA LYS A 247 19.33 1.58 -3.18
C LYS A 247 18.56 2.88 -2.89
N ASN A 248 17.64 2.86 -1.93
CA ASN A 248 16.82 4.00 -1.54
C ASN A 248 17.63 4.94 -0.65
N LYS A 249 18.35 5.88 -1.25
CA LYS A 249 19.22 6.88 -0.59
C LYS A 249 18.73 8.31 -0.82
N GLY A 250 17.45 8.49 -1.13
CA GLY A 250 16.83 9.81 -1.31
C GLY A 250 16.90 10.65 -0.02
N GLU A 251 17.04 11.95 -0.16
CA GLU A 251 17.23 12.88 0.96
C GLU A 251 16.11 12.79 2.00
N TRP A 252 14.88 12.63 1.54
CA TRP A 252 13.71 12.58 2.42
C TRP A 252 13.74 11.38 3.39
N ILE A 253 13.89 10.16 2.85
CA ILE A 253 13.93 8.97 3.72
C ILE A 253 15.19 8.94 4.58
N MET A 254 16.33 9.38 4.06
CA MET A 254 17.56 9.44 4.85
C MET A 254 17.46 10.43 6.00
N ARG A 255 16.77 11.57 5.82
CA ARG A 255 16.46 12.52 6.89
C ARG A 255 15.56 11.89 7.96
N LEU A 256 14.55 11.11 7.56
CA LEU A 256 13.71 10.39 8.51
C LEU A 256 14.52 9.34 9.30
N MET A 257 15.49 8.68 8.67
CA MET A 257 16.35 7.68 9.31
C MET A 257 17.33 8.29 10.33
N GLU A 258 17.58 9.60 10.29
CA GLU A 258 18.43 10.25 11.30
C GLU A 258 17.87 10.15 12.73
N ASP A 259 16.55 10.02 12.87
CA ASP A 259 15.90 9.82 14.16
C ASP A 259 16.31 8.49 14.81
N TYR A 260 16.53 7.44 14.01
CA TYR A 260 16.98 6.12 14.49
C TYR A 260 18.48 6.06 14.83
N LYS A 261 19.21 7.13 14.57
CA LYS A 261 20.64 7.25 14.91
C LYS A 261 20.87 8.06 16.20
N LYS A 262 19.81 8.44 16.88
CA LYS A 262 19.83 9.27 18.09
C LYS A 262 19.11 8.56 19.23
N GLU A 263 19.53 8.84 20.44
CA GLU A 263 18.81 8.45 21.64
C GLU A 263 17.50 9.24 21.75
N PRO A 264 16.35 8.58 21.99
CA PRO A 264 15.05 9.25 21.99
C PRO A 264 14.95 10.41 22.99
N ASP A 265 15.53 10.24 24.19
CA ASP A 265 15.37 11.21 25.28
C ASP A 265 16.36 12.38 25.21
N THR A 266 17.57 12.12 24.74
CA THR A 266 18.67 13.09 24.79
C THR A 266 19.00 13.71 23.45
N ASN A 267 18.48 13.16 22.36
CA ASN A 267 18.81 13.53 20.98
C ASN A 267 20.32 13.40 20.63
N GLN A 268 21.09 12.73 21.51
CA GLN A 268 22.51 12.49 21.29
C GLN A 268 22.71 11.34 20.29
N PRO A 269 23.76 11.39 19.46
CA PRO A 269 24.08 10.29 18.54
C PRO A 269 24.26 8.98 19.31
N LEU A 270 23.66 7.91 18.80
CA LEU A 270 23.89 6.56 19.31
C LEU A 270 25.37 6.20 19.18
N LYS A 271 25.92 5.59 20.21
CA LYS A 271 27.33 5.11 20.23
C LYS A 271 27.55 3.81 19.47
N GLU A 272 26.63 3.51 18.53
CA GLU A 272 26.69 2.32 17.69
C GLU A 272 27.86 2.40 16.71
N ARG A 273 28.72 1.38 16.73
CA ARG A 273 29.92 1.33 15.89
C ARG A 273 29.67 0.83 14.47
N ASN A 274 28.54 0.16 14.24
CA ASN A 274 28.21 -0.42 12.94
C ASN A 274 26.75 -0.16 12.52
N PRO A 275 26.38 1.08 12.18
CA PRO A 275 25.02 1.44 11.82
C PRO A 275 24.60 0.93 10.42
N LYS A 276 25.37 0.00 9.82
CA LYS A 276 25.16 -0.48 8.46
C LYS A 276 23.75 -1.07 8.27
N TRP A 277 23.31 -1.85 9.25
CA TRP A 277 22.05 -2.61 9.17
C TRP A 277 20.81 -1.74 9.26
N ILE A 278 20.87 -0.57 9.88
CA ILE A 278 19.76 0.38 9.96
C ILE A 278 19.37 0.95 8.58
N ASN A 279 20.25 0.84 7.59
CA ASN A 279 20.01 1.32 6.25
C ASN A 279 19.33 0.26 5.35
N ASP A 280 18.96 -0.92 5.85
CA ASP A 280 18.15 -1.88 5.12
C ASP A 280 16.77 -1.29 4.78
N ASP A 281 16.19 -1.72 3.67
CA ASP A 281 14.90 -1.18 3.23
C ASP A 281 13.79 -1.46 4.25
N TYR A 282 13.77 -2.62 4.92
CA TYR A 282 12.74 -2.89 5.92
C TYR A 282 12.77 -1.89 7.09
N CYS A 283 13.95 -1.45 7.53
CA CYS A 283 14.08 -0.40 8.56
C CYS A 283 13.51 0.93 8.08
N LYS A 284 13.74 1.28 6.80
CA LYS A 284 13.18 2.48 6.18
C LYS A 284 11.67 2.42 6.07
N PHE A 285 11.11 1.25 5.76
CA PHE A 285 9.66 1.07 5.73
C PHE A 285 9.04 1.14 7.13
N ILE A 286 9.70 0.61 8.17
CA ILE A 286 9.27 0.80 9.56
C ILE A 286 9.25 2.29 9.91
N ARG A 287 10.33 3.03 9.58
CA ARG A 287 10.39 4.48 9.84
C ARG A 287 9.34 5.26 9.04
N LEU A 288 9.06 4.85 7.80
CA LEU A 288 7.99 5.41 7.00
C LEU A 288 6.62 5.19 7.66
N GLY A 289 6.33 3.96 8.10
CA GLY A 289 5.09 3.65 8.82
C GLY A 289 4.95 4.47 10.09
N GLN A 290 6.01 4.55 10.88
CA GLN A 290 6.05 5.40 12.07
C GLN A 290 5.82 6.88 11.72
N PHE A 291 6.39 7.41 10.65
CA PHE A 291 6.15 8.79 10.19
C PHE A 291 4.67 9.07 9.96
N PHE A 292 3.93 8.12 9.38
CA PHE A 292 2.49 8.29 9.18
C PHE A 292 1.72 8.26 10.49
N VAL A 293 2.04 7.32 11.39
CA VAL A 293 1.40 7.19 12.70
C VAL A 293 1.69 8.41 13.57
N ASP A 294 2.94 8.85 13.66
CA ASP A 294 3.36 10.02 14.44
C ASP A 294 2.62 11.28 13.96
N ARG A 295 2.51 11.45 12.63
CA ARG A 295 1.81 12.61 12.05
C ARG A 295 0.32 12.63 12.37
N ASN A 296 -0.28 11.46 12.52
CA ASN A 296 -1.69 11.30 12.87
C ASN A 296 -1.94 11.30 14.39
N ASN A 297 -0.87 11.27 15.21
CA ASN A 297 -0.86 11.13 16.66
C ASN A 297 -1.43 9.80 17.20
N GLU A 298 -2.03 8.99 16.36
CA GLU A 298 -2.55 7.67 16.70
C GLU A 298 -2.56 6.79 15.44
N GLY A 299 -2.39 5.48 15.61
CA GLY A 299 -2.49 4.55 14.48
C GLY A 299 -1.89 3.18 14.75
N ILE A 300 -1.94 2.33 13.74
CA ILE A 300 -1.47 0.95 13.77
C ILE A 300 -0.46 0.75 12.67
N LEU A 301 0.71 0.19 13.02
CA LEU A 301 1.73 -0.29 12.11
C LEU A 301 1.81 -1.82 12.21
N ALA A 302 1.45 -2.51 11.14
CA ALA A 302 1.37 -3.97 11.10
C ALA A 302 2.09 -4.55 9.88
N TYR A 303 3.36 -4.90 10.03
CA TYR A 303 4.21 -5.41 8.96
C TYR A 303 4.65 -6.86 9.17
N VAL A 304 4.88 -7.54 8.06
CA VAL A 304 5.76 -8.71 8.02
C VAL A 304 7.19 -8.20 7.85
N ASN A 305 8.06 -8.47 8.81
CA ASN A 305 9.43 -7.98 8.82
C ASN A 305 10.45 -9.11 8.73
N ASN A 306 11.68 -8.74 8.38
CA ASN A 306 12.82 -9.65 8.47
C ASN A 306 13.01 -10.11 9.92
N HIS A 307 13.33 -11.39 10.14
CA HIS A 307 13.59 -11.96 11.47
C HIS A 307 14.76 -11.27 12.20
N SER A 308 15.67 -10.63 11.49
CA SER A 308 16.75 -9.83 12.07
C SER A 308 16.26 -8.73 13.00
N PHE A 309 15.02 -8.25 12.82
CA PHE A 309 14.38 -7.31 13.73
C PHE A 309 14.25 -7.86 15.16
N CYS A 310 13.97 -9.16 15.30
CA CYS A 310 13.87 -9.81 16.60
C CYS A 310 15.23 -10.29 17.15
N LEU A 311 16.14 -10.75 16.27
CA LEU A 311 17.42 -11.34 16.68
C LEU A 311 18.41 -10.33 17.27
N LEU A 312 18.33 -9.05 16.89
CA LEU A 312 19.16 -7.99 17.45
C LEU A 312 18.87 -7.73 18.94
N TYR A 313 17.69 -8.12 19.44
CA TYR A 313 17.32 -7.99 20.84
C TYR A 313 17.54 -9.27 21.68
N THR A 314 17.79 -10.41 21.03
CA THR A 314 17.91 -11.71 21.72
C THR A 314 19.33 -12.26 21.77
N SER A 315 20.30 -11.61 21.12
CA SER A 315 21.70 -12.07 21.10
C SER A 315 22.52 -11.70 22.34
N ASP A 316 21.97 -10.90 23.24
CA ASP A 316 22.60 -10.48 24.50
C ASP A 316 21.90 -11.03 25.76
N ALA A 317 21.06 -12.08 25.61
CA ALA A 317 20.43 -12.77 26.74
C ALA A 317 21.07 -14.13 26.99
#